data_f0745bd49c1c9dc06d3758c8dbc7b4a2
#
_entry.id   f0745bd49c1c9dc06d3758c8dbc7b4a2
#
_cell.length_a   1.000
_cell.length_b   1.000
_cell.length_c   1.000
_cell.angle_alpha   90.00
_cell.angle_beta   90.00
_cell.angle_gamma   90.00
#
_symmetry.space_group_name_H-M   'P 1'
#
loop_
_entity.id
_entity.type
_entity.pdbx_description
1 polymer ?
#
loop_
_entity_poly.entity_id
_entity_poly.type
_entity_poly.pdbx_seq_one_letter_code
_entity_poly.pdbx_strand_id
1 'polypeptide(L)'
;MNDLEKLMKKIEADPQNAKYTKEAIAPLFSAPRKAKILIVGQAPGIKAQESRLFWNDQSGDNLRSWMGVTRDFFYQSDLFAVVPMDYYYPGKGKSGDLPPRKGFA
;
A
#
# COMPACT_ATOMS: atom_id res chain seq x y z
N MET A 1 19.67 10.05 -5.61
CA MET A 1 18.55 9.28 -5.07
C MET A 1 17.71 10.17 -4.16
N ASN A 2 16.42 10.27 -4.39
CA ASN A 2 15.55 11.10 -3.54
C ASN A 2 15.19 10.37 -2.23
N ASP A 3 14.50 11.06 -1.33
CA ASP A 3 14.20 10.51 -0.01
C ASP A 3 13.25 9.31 -0.07
N LEU A 4 12.31 9.30 -1.04
CA LEU A 4 11.40 8.16 -1.21
C LEU A 4 12.14 6.92 -1.68
N GLU A 5 13.08 7.07 -2.62
CA GLU A 5 13.87 5.94 -3.09
C GLU A 5 14.75 5.37 -1.98
N LYS A 6 15.32 6.23 -1.15
CA LYS A 6 16.11 5.81 0.02
C LYS A 6 15.24 5.04 1.01
N LEU A 7 14.02 5.52 1.25
CA LEU A 7 13.09 4.85 2.15
C LEU A 7 12.68 3.47 1.60
N MET A 8 12.37 3.39 0.30
CA MET A 8 12.04 2.11 -0.33
C MET A 8 13.16 1.10 -0.16
N LYS A 9 14.40 1.52 -0.35
CA LYS A 9 15.55 0.62 -0.20
C LYS A 9 15.72 0.15 1.23
N LYS A 10 15.46 1.00 2.22
CA LYS A 10 15.50 0.61 3.62
C LYS A 10 14.43 -0.44 3.93
N ILE A 11 13.22 -0.26 3.41
CA ILE A 11 12.13 -1.21 3.59
C ILE A 11 12.50 -2.55 2.97
N GLU A 12 13.00 -2.54 1.73
CA GLU A 12 13.40 -3.75 1.01
C GLU A 12 14.55 -4.48 1.71
N ALA A 13 15.45 -3.76 2.34
CA ALA A 13 16.62 -4.33 3.02
C ALA A 13 16.31 -4.88 4.41
N ASP A 14 15.15 -4.57 4.98
CA ASP A 14 14.78 -5.06 6.29
C ASP A 14 14.65 -6.59 6.26
N PRO A 15 15.33 -7.33 7.16
CA PRO A 15 15.25 -8.80 7.18
C PRO A 15 13.83 -9.35 7.31
N GLN A 16 12.93 -8.63 7.95
CA GLN A 16 11.53 -9.03 8.10
C GLN A 16 10.80 -9.07 6.74
N ASN A 17 11.33 -8.36 5.74
CA ASN A 17 10.75 -8.29 4.40
C ASN A 17 11.50 -9.17 3.38
N ALA A 18 12.48 -9.95 3.83
CA ALA A 18 13.37 -10.70 2.93
C ALA A 18 12.62 -11.61 1.95
N LYS A 19 11.55 -12.26 2.38
CA LYS A 19 10.80 -13.16 1.51
C LYS A 19 10.16 -12.44 0.33
N TYR A 20 9.70 -11.21 0.55
CA TYR A 20 9.11 -10.39 -0.53
C TYR A 20 10.18 -9.85 -1.45
N THR A 21 11.28 -9.39 -0.88
CA THR A 21 12.40 -8.88 -1.67
C THR A 21 12.99 -9.95 -2.56
N LYS A 22 13.10 -11.18 -2.09
CA LYS A 22 13.57 -12.32 -2.88
C LYS A 22 12.66 -12.62 -4.06
N GLU A 23 11.36 -12.40 -3.92
CA GLU A 23 10.39 -12.63 -4.98
C GLU A 23 10.20 -11.38 -5.85
N ALA A 24 11.04 -10.37 -5.68
CA ALA A 24 10.99 -9.11 -6.42
C ALA A 24 9.67 -8.34 -6.22
N ILE A 25 9.07 -8.48 -5.05
CA ILE A 25 7.86 -7.72 -4.69
C ILE A 25 8.31 -6.45 -3.97
N ALA A 26 8.03 -5.30 -4.58
CA ALA A 26 8.35 -4.02 -3.97
C ALA A 26 7.30 -3.62 -2.93
N PRO A 27 7.68 -2.81 -1.92
CA PRO A 27 6.70 -2.29 -0.97
C PRO A 27 5.67 -1.43 -1.68
N LEU A 28 4.43 -1.47 -1.21
CA LEU A 28 3.33 -0.74 -1.83
C LEU A 28 2.92 0.44 -0.96
N PHE A 29 3.23 1.63 -1.40
CA PHE A 29 2.78 2.87 -0.80
C PHE A 29 2.88 3.99 -1.83
N SER A 30 2.24 5.12 -1.56
CA SER A 30 2.31 6.29 -2.42
C SER A 30 2.37 7.55 -1.56
N ALA A 31 3.33 8.39 -1.83
CA ALA A 31 3.48 9.64 -1.10
C ALA A 31 3.86 10.78 -2.04
N PRO A 32 2.93 11.21 -2.92
CA PRO A 32 3.18 12.37 -3.78
C PRO A 32 3.47 13.60 -2.94
N ARG A 33 4.44 14.41 -3.37
CA ARG A 33 4.80 15.63 -2.62
C ARG A 33 3.65 16.58 -2.39
N LYS A 34 2.73 16.65 -3.37
CA LYS A 34 1.62 17.59 -3.33
C LYS A 34 0.37 17.01 -2.68
N ALA A 35 0.44 15.80 -2.15
CA ALA A 35 -0.71 15.19 -1.52
C ALA A 35 -1.20 16.01 -0.34
N LYS A 36 -2.53 16.17 -0.27
CA LYS A 36 -3.19 16.92 0.80
C LYS A 36 -4.04 16.01 1.68
N ILE A 37 -4.27 14.78 1.26
CA ILE A 37 -5.06 13.80 2.00
C ILE A 37 -4.19 12.58 2.21
N LEU A 38 -4.05 12.16 3.47
CA LEU A 38 -3.31 10.95 3.81
C LEU A 38 -4.31 9.86 4.18
N ILE A 39 -4.24 8.74 3.47
CA ILE A 39 -5.03 7.55 3.78
C ILE A 39 -4.12 6.54 4.44
N VAL A 40 -4.43 6.17 5.67
CA VAL A 40 -3.69 5.15 6.40
C VAL A 40 -4.52 3.87 6.38
N GLY A 41 -3.94 2.82 5.80
CA GLY A 41 -4.58 1.50 5.73
C GLY A 41 -3.87 0.48 6.58
N GLN A 42 -4.38 -0.74 6.60
CA GLN A 42 -3.76 -1.82 7.36
C GLN A 42 -2.67 -2.50 6.55
N ALA A 43 -3.05 -3.28 5.55
CA ALA A 43 -2.11 -3.94 4.65
C ALA A 43 -2.77 -4.08 3.28
N PRO A 44 -1.98 -4.11 2.18
CA PRO A 44 -2.58 -4.33 0.87
C PRO A 44 -3.14 -5.74 0.78
N GLY A 45 -4.27 -5.89 0.07
CA GLY A 45 -4.78 -7.19 -0.31
C GLY A 45 -4.01 -7.75 -1.49
N ILE A 46 -4.29 -9.01 -1.87
CA ILE A 46 -3.57 -9.65 -2.97
C ILE A 46 -3.76 -8.90 -4.30
N LYS A 47 -4.96 -8.39 -4.56
CA LYS A 47 -5.23 -7.63 -5.79
C LYS A 47 -4.39 -6.34 -5.84
N ALA A 48 -4.29 -5.63 -4.71
CA ALA A 48 -3.50 -4.40 -4.65
C ALA A 48 -2.02 -4.71 -4.89
N GLN A 49 -1.50 -5.77 -4.26
CA GLN A 49 -0.11 -6.15 -4.43
C GLN A 49 0.20 -6.57 -5.86
N GLU A 50 -0.65 -7.38 -6.46
CA GLU A 50 -0.42 -7.86 -7.84
C GLU A 50 -0.56 -6.75 -8.88
N SER A 51 -1.56 -5.88 -8.73
CA SER A 51 -1.79 -4.79 -9.68
C SER A 51 -0.94 -3.56 -9.42
N ARG A 52 -0.28 -3.47 -8.26
CA ARG A 52 0.48 -2.30 -7.79
C ARG A 52 -0.40 -1.06 -7.62
N LEU A 53 -1.71 -1.26 -7.40
CA LEU A 53 -2.66 -0.17 -7.15
C LEU A 53 -3.33 -0.39 -5.80
N PHE A 54 -3.18 0.59 -4.88
CA PHE A 54 -3.84 0.49 -3.57
C PHE A 54 -5.34 0.60 -3.73
N TRP A 55 -6.07 -0.07 -2.84
CA TRP A 55 -7.52 0.04 -2.83
C TRP A 55 -8.13 -0.36 -4.17
N ASN A 56 -7.53 -1.34 -4.85
CA ASN A 56 -8.02 -1.85 -6.13
C ASN A 56 -8.92 -3.07 -5.89
N ASP A 57 -9.95 -2.88 -5.08
CA ASP A 57 -10.90 -3.91 -4.69
C ASP A 57 -12.23 -3.27 -4.28
N GLN A 58 -13.15 -4.07 -3.79
CA GLN A 58 -14.46 -3.58 -3.36
C GLN A 58 -14.37 -2.53 -2.25
N SER A 59 -13.44 -2.72 -1.31
CA SER A 59 -13.22 -1.73 -0.25
C SER A 59 -12.77 -0.39 -0.84
N GLY A 60 -11.94 -0.43 -1.87
CA GLY A 60 -11.51 0.78 -2.57
C GLY A 60 -12.66 1.46 -3.30
N ASP A 61 -13.53 0.68 -3.93
CA ASP A 61 -14.72 1.23 -4.60
C ASP A 61 -15.61 1.94 -3.58
N ASN A 62 -15.81 1.33 -2.41
CA ASN A 62 -16.59 1.94 -1.34
C ASN A 62 -15.95 3.23 -0.84
N LEU A 63 -14.63 3.22 -0.62
CA LEU A 63 -13.89 4.40 -0.16
C LEU A 63 -14.06 5.57 -1.14
N ARG A 64 -13.86 5.31 -2.43
CA ARG A 64 -14.00 6.34 -3.46
C ARG A 64 -15.44 6.88 -3.52
N SER A 65 -16.42 6.00 -3.40
CA SER A 65 -17.81 6.40 -3.37
C SER A 65 -18.12 7.32 -2.19
N TRP A 66 -17.62 6.97 -1.01
CA TRP A 66 -17.81 7.79 0.20
C TRP A 66 -17.12 9.15 0.09
N MET A 67 -15.98 9.22 -0.58
CA MET A 67 -15.29 10.49 -0.80
C MET A 67 -15.84 11.30 -1.98
N GLY A 68 -16.71 10.68 -2.79
CA GLY A 68 -17.29 11.36 -3.95
C GLY A 68 -16.30 11.56 -5.10
N VAL A 69 -15.32 10.68 -5.24
CA VAL A 69 -14.32 10.76 -6.31
C VAL A 69 -14.39 9.57 -7.24
N THR A 70 -13.97 9.78 -8.50
CA THR A 70 -13.88 8.70 -9.45
C THR A 70 -12.60 7.89 -9.24
N ARG A 71 -12.56 6.68 -9.82
CA ARG A 71 -11.36 5.86 -9.83
C ARG A 71 -10.18 6.59 -10.49
N ASP A 72 -10.41 7.21 -11.64
CA ASP A 72 -9.36 7.92 -12.37
C ASP A 72 -8.82 9.09 -11.56
N PHE A 73 -9.69 9.88 -10.94
CA PHE A 73 -9.27 10.98 -10.09
C PHE A 73 -8.42 10.49 -8.91
N PHE A 74 -8.85 9.41 -8.28
CA PHE A 74 -8.16 8.83 -7.13
C PHE A 74 -6.71 8.47 -7.46
N TYR A 75 -6.48 7.83 -8.60
CA TYR A 75 -5.13 7.37 -8.97
C TYR A 75 -4.29 8.40 -9.70
N GLN A 76 -4.89 9.39 -10.36
CA GLN A 76 -4.16 10.31 -11.23
C GLN A 76 -3.95 11.72 -10.65
N SER A 77 -4.69 12.09 -9.62
CA SER A 77 -4.70 13.48 -9.14
C SER A 77 -3.50 13.89 -8.30
N ASP A 78 -2.72 12.95 -7.77
CA ASP A 78 -1.65 13.20 -6.80
C ASP A 78 -2.15 13.88 -5.52
N LEU A 79 -3.44 13.90 -5.29
CA LEU A 79 -4.05 14.50 -4.11
C LEU A 79 -3.90 13.61 -2.88
N PHE A 80 -3.80 12.30 -3.08
CA PHE A 80 -3.83 11.31 -2.01
C PHE A 80 -2.46 10.67 -1.80
N ALA A 81 -2.01 10.63 -0.54
CA ALA A 81 -0.95 9.74 -0.12
C ALA A 81 -1.61 8.52 0.54
N VAL A 82 -1.08 7.34 0.26
CA VAL A 82 -1.59 6.08 0.82
C VAL A 82 -0.44 5.38 1.50
N VAL A 83 -0.52 5.24 2.81
CA VAL A 83 0.53 4.61 3.63
C VAL A 83 -0.10 3.50 4.45
N PRO A 84 0.23 2.24 4.18
CA PRO A 84 -0.29 1.12 4.96
C PRO A 84 0.55 0.88 6.22
N MET A 85 0.00 0.15 7.17
CA MET A 85 0.74 -0.30 8.35
C MET A 85 1.69 -1.44 8.02
N ASP A 86 1.39 -2.23 6.98
CA ASP A 86 2.30 -3.23 6.41
C ASP A 86 2.38 -2.95 4.90
N TYR A 87 3.59 -2.85 4.37
CA TYR A 87 3.82 -2.50 2.97
C TYR A 87 3.59 -3.67 1.99
N TYR A 88 3.32 -4.86 2.51
CA TYR A 88 3.17 -6.07 1.72
C TYR A 88 1.91 -6.84 2.13
N TYR A 89 1.41 -7.66 1.20
CA TYR A 89 0.30 -8.55 1.50
C TYR A 89 0.75 -9.63 2.49
N PRO A 90 0.19 -9.68 3.71
CA PRO A 90 0.66 -10.59 4.75
C PRO A 90 0.23 -12.04 4.57
N GLY A 91 -0.71 -12.30 3.68
CA GLY A 91 -1.18 -13.65 3.41
C GLY A 91 -2.63 -13.86 3.82
N LYS A 92 -3.14 -15.05 3.50
CA LYS A 92 -4.53 -15.42 3.78
C LYS A 92 -4.61 -16.24 5.06
N GLY A 93 -5.54 -15.87 5.94
CA GLY A 93 -5.82 -16.61 7.16
C GLY A 93 -7.08 -17.47 7.04
N LYS A 94 -7.55 -17.97 8.18
CA LYS A 94 -8.73 -18.84 8.23
C LYS A 94 -10.02 -18.11 7.88
N SER A 95 -10.13 -16.84 8.21
CA SER A 95 -11.35 -16.05 8.00
C SER A 95 -11.08 -14.77 7.20
N GLY A 96 -10.22 -14.87 6.19
CA GLY A 96 -9.86 -13.74 5.33
C GLY A 96 -8.38 -13.45 5.41
N ASP A 97 -7.99 -12.26 4.95
CA ASP A 97 -6.59 -11.86 4.94
C ASP A 97 -6.05 -11.69 6.35
N LEU A 98 -4.78 -12.02 6.53
CA LEU A 98 -4.10 -11.80 7.81
C LEU A 98 -3.97 -10.29 8.09
N PRO A 99 -3.93 -9.89 9.38
CA PRO A 99 -3.67 -8.50 9.72
C PRO A 99 -2.23 -8.09 9.39
N PRO A 100 -1.92 -6.80 9.43
CA PRO A 100 -0.53 -6.35 9.25
C PRO A 100 0.41 -7.12 10.19
N ARG A 101 1.60 -7.45 9.68
CA ARG A 101 2.59 -8.17 10.47
C ARG A 101 3.07 -7.28 11.62
N LYS A 102 3.40 -7.89 12.75
CA LYS A 102 3.91 -7.16 13.92
C LYS A 102 5.33 -6.68 13.66
N GLY A 103 5.71 -5.58 14.31
CA GLY A 103 7.05 -5.04 14.22
C GLY A 103 7.23 -3.94 13.17
N PHE A 104 6.16 -3.53 12.51
CA PHE A 104 6.19 -2.46 11.50
C PHE A 104 5.62 -1.14 12.02
N ALA A 105 5.38 -1.06 13.27
CA ALA A 105 4.91 0.16 13.89
C ALA A 105 6.02 1.21 13.96
#